data_83466e4599b5ac73e66888c15b669ae9
#
_entry.id   83466e4599b5ac73e66888c15b669ae9
#
_cell.length_a   1.000
_cell.length_b   1.000
_cell.length_c   1.000
_cell.angle_alpha   90.00
_cell.angle_beta   90.00
_cell.angle_gamma   90.00
#
_symmetry.space_group_name_H-M   'P 1'
#
loop_
_entity.id
_entity.type
_entity.pdbx_description
1 polymer ?
#
loop_
_entity_poly.entity_id
_entity_poly.type
_entity_poly.pdbx_seq_one_letter_code
_entity_poly.pdbx_strand_id
1 'polypeptide(L)'
;GALSVGIGFGLQNIVNNFVSGIILLFERPIKTGDWIVVGDVEGHVKRISVRSTIIQTFDWADVIVPNSDLISGKVTNWMLRDPWGRVRVPVGVAYGSDTALVKELLLEVAKAHPAVLPGGHVPAPIVLFLGFGDSALNFELRCFIRNVDRRIGVLSDLNFAVDAVFRAHDVEIPFPQRDLHVRDWQPPPGPG
;
A
#
# COMPACT_ATOMS: atom_id res chain seq x y z
N GLY A 1 20.06 41.41 30.01
CA GLY A 1 19.79 39.96 30.28
C GLY A 1 18.43 39.49 29.76
N ALA A 2 17.31 40.15 30.14
CA ALA A 2 15.95 39.64 29.79
C ALA A 2 15.60 39.77 28.30
N LEU A 3 16.06 40.82 27.63
CA LEU A 3 15.77 41.07 26.21
C LEU A 3 16.42 40.00 25.31
N SER A 4 17.67 39.58 25.62
CA SER A 4 18.40 38.56 24.87
C SER A 4 17.76 37.18 24.96
N VAL A 5 17.18 36.86 26.13
CA VAL A 5 16.43 35.61 26.37
C VAL A 5 15.13 35.62 25.58
N GLY A 6 14.39 36.73 25.57
CA GLY A 6 13.16 36.88 24.81
C GLY A 6 13.33 36.76 23.30
N ILE A 7 14.40 37.37 22.76
CA ILE A 7 14.77 37.26 21.34
C ILE A 7 15.17 35.81 21.01
N GLY A 8 15.91 35.14 21.90
CA GLY A 8 16.32 33.73 21.71
C GLY A 8 15.12 32.78 21.58
N PHE A 9 14.14 32.93 22.45
CA PHE A 9 12.88 32.15 22.35
C PHE A 9 12.07 32.48 21.09
N GLY A 10 12.01 33.74 20.66
CA GLY A 10 11.30 34.14 19.44
C GLY A 10 11.94 33.59 18.15
N LEU A 11 13.27 33.39 18.13
CA LEU A 11 13.99 32.87 16.97
C LEU A 11 14.17 31.34 17.00
N GLN A 12 13.85 30.68 18.09
CA GLN A 12 14.13 29.24 18.28
C GLN A 12 13.58 28.37 17.14
N ASN A 13 12.33 28.60 16.72
CA ASN A 13 11.72 27.84 15.63
C ASN A 13 12.40 28.07 14.28
N ILE A 14 12.86 29.30 14.03
CA ILE A 14 13.57 29.66 12.79
C ILE A 14 14.91 28.94 12.73
N VAL A 15 15.68 29.01 13.81
CA VAL A 15 16.98 28.37 13.94
C VAL A 15 16.84 26.85 13.85
N ASN A 16 15.85 26.27 14.54
CA ASN A 16 15.60 24.83 14.51
C ASN A 16 15.31 24.34 13.09
N ASN A 17 14.43 25.01 12.36
CA ASN A 17 14.13 24.66 10.97
C ASN A 17 15.34 24.82 10.04
N PHE A 18 16.15 25.85 10.25
CA PHE A 18 17.35 26.08 9.48
C PHE A 18 18.39 24.96 9.70
N VAL A 19 18.68 24.62 10.96
CA VAL A 19 19.60 23.53 11.31
C VAL A 19 19.10 22.20 10.78
N SER A 20 17.79 21.92 10.94
CA SER A 20 17.15 20.73 10.39
C SER A 20 17.28 20.66 8.87
N GLY A 21 17.14 21.78 8.17
CA GLY A 21 17.34 21.85 6.72
C GLY A 21 18.78 21.50 6.31
N ILE A 22 19.78 21.99 7.05
CA ILE A 22 21.18 21.63 6.81
C ILE A 22 21.39 20.11 7.02
N ILE A 23 20.85 19.54 8.09
CA ILE A 23 20.93 18.10 8.38
C ILE A 23 20.31 17.30 7.23
N LEU A 24 19.10 17.66 6.78
CA LEU A 24 18.44 16.99 5.67
C LEU A 24 19.26 17.00 4.37
N LEU A 25 19.91 18.12 4.08
CA LEU A 25 20.73 18.27 2.88
C LEU A 25 22.07 17.52 2.98
N PHE A 26 22.62 17.40 4.19
CA PHE A 26 23.91 16.75 4.42
C PHE A 26 23.76 15.22 4.58
N GLU A 27 22.89 14.78 5.48
CA GLU A 27 22.68 13.34 5.77
C GLU A 27 21.81 12.65 4.74
N ARG A 28 20.94 13.40 4.07
CA ARG A 28 20.03 12.94 3.00
C ARG A 28 19.16 11.74 3.39
N PRO A 29 18.49 11.75 4.55
CA PRO A 29 17.53 10.72 4.91
C PRO A 29 16.31 10.73 3.99
N ILE A 30 16.07 11.85 3.32
CA ILE A 30 15.09 12.02 2.23
C ILE A 30 15.75 12.77 1.07
N LYS A 31 15.30 12.51 -0.15
CA LYS A 31 15.79 13.16 -1.39
C LYS A 31 14.61 13.64 -2.20
N THR A 32 14.87 14.61 -3.09
CA THR A 32 13.88 15.01 -4.09
C THR A 32 13.50 13.80 -4.95
N GLY A 33 12.20 13.56 -5.11
CA GLY A 33 11.63 12.41 -5.81
C GLY A 33 11.26 11.25 -4.88
N ASP A 34 11.74 11.19 -3.65
CA ASP A 34 11.37 10.14 -2.71
C ASP A 34 9.88 10.21 -2.35
N TRP A 35 9.23 9.06 -2.31
CA TRP A 35 7.90 8.93 -1.73
C TRP A 35 8.05 8.77 -0.21
N ILE A 36 7.50 9.72 0.53
CA ILE A 36 7.55 9.75 1.99
C ILE A 36 6.16 9.89 2.61
N VAL A 37 6.07 9.44 3.86
CA VAL A 37 4.93 9.69 4.74
C VAL A 37 5.45 10.34 6.01
N VAL A 38 4.90 11.50 6.34
CA VAL A 38 5.18 12.25 7.57
C VAL A 38 3.88 12.74 8.18
N GLY A 39 3.56 12.26 9.39
CA GLY A 39 2.24 12.49 9.99
C GLY A 39 1.12 11.96 9.10
N ASP A 40 0.23 12.85 8.70
CA ASP A 40 -0.89 12.59 7.78
C ASP A 40 -0.58 12.97 6.32
N VAL A 41 0.62 13.48 6.05
CA VAL A 41 1.04 13.88 4.70
C VAL A 41 1.75 12.73 4.01
N GLU A 42 1.26 12.33 2.83
CA GLU A 42 1.85 11.31 1.97
C GLU A 42 2.04 11.85 0.54
N GLY A 43 3.24 11.69 -0.01
CA GLY A 43 3.54 12.16 -1.35
C GLY A 43 5.03 12.14 -1.68
N HIS A 44 5.37 12.78 -2.81
CA HIS A 44 6.75 12.89 -3.29
C HIS A 44 7.41 14.19 -2.86
N VAL A 45 8.63 14.10 -2.38
CA VAL A 45 9.46 15.28 -2.07
C VAL A 45 9.76 16.02 -3.36
N LYS A 46 9.28 17.24 -3.49
CA LYS A 46 9.54 18.11 -4.65
C LYS A 46 10.77 18.96 -4.47
N ARG A 47 10.93 19.53 -3.29
CA ARG A 47 12.06 20.42 -2.98
C ARG A 47 12.32 20.46 -1.48
N ILE A 48 13.58 20.36 -1.12
CA ILE A 48 14.08 20.64 0.23
C ILE A 48 14.69 22.02 0.21
N SER A 49 14.12 22.96 0.97
CA SER A 49 14.57 24.32 1.14
C SER A 49 15.20 24.52 2.52
N VAL A 50 15.74 25.70 2.78
CA VAL A 50 16.48 26.01 4.01
C VAL A 50 15.66 25.76 5.29
N ARG A 51 14.36 26.07 5.29
CA ARG A 51 13.49 25.95 6.48
C ARG A 51 12.33 24.97 6.34
N SER A 52 12.01 24.59 5.12
CA SER A 52 10.84 23.75 4.83
C SER A 52 11.08 22.85 3.62
N THR A 53 10.37 21.76 3.58
CA THR A 53 10.35 20.82 2.46
C THR A 53 8.95 20.84 1.83
N ILE A 54 8.91 20.84 0.50
CA ILE A 54 7.65 20.78 -0.26
C ILE A 54 7.42 19.32 -0.64
N ILE A 55 6.27 18.78 -0.24
CA ILE A 55 5.80 17.43 -0.57
C ILE A 55 4.57 17.59 -1.45
N GLN A 56 4.61 17.01 -2.65
CA GLN A 56 3.44 16.93 -3.52
C GLN A 56 2.69 15.63 -3.23
N THR A 57 1.45 15.77 -2.79
CA THR A 57 0.56 14.63 -2.55
C THR A 57 0.12 13.97 -3.85
N PHE A 58 -0.49 12.78 -3.76
CA PHE A 58 -1.05 12.10 -4.94
C PHE A 58 -2.24 12.83 -5.55
N ASP A 59 -2.89 13.73 -4.78
CA ASP A 59 -3.94 14.63 -5.27
C ASP A 59 -3.38 15.91 -5.91
N TRP A 60 -2.06 15.98 -6.16
CA TRP A 60 -1.35 17.12 -6.74
C TRP A 60 -1.36 18.38 -5.87
N ALA A 61 -1.63 18.26 -4.59
CA ALA A 61 -1.48 19.37 -3.66
C ALA A 61 -0.04 19.46 -3.14
N ASP A 62 0.50 20.68 -3.10
CA ASP A 62 1.81 20.94 -2.50
C ASP A 62 1.64 21.27 -1.02
N VAL A 63 2.19 20.41 -0.16
CA VAL A 63 2.20 20.57 1.29
C VAL A 63 3.58 21.05 1.72
N ILE A 64 3.62 22.16 2.45
CA ILE A 64 4.85 22.75 2.99
C ILE A 64 5.04 22.26 4.42
N VAL A 65 6.04 21.41 4.63
CA VAL A 65 6.35 20.81 5.93
C VAL A 65 7.60 21.48 6.50
N PRO A 66 7.58 21.98 7.75
CA PRO A 66 8.78 22.49 8.41
C PRO A 66 9.85 21.42 8.49
N ASN A 67 11.12 21.78 8.26
CA ASN A 67 12.22 20.81 8.30
C ASN A 67 12.42 20.17 9.68
N SER A 68 12.07 20.91 10.74
CA SER A 68 12.09 20.37 12.11
C SER A 68 11.21 19.15 12.29
N ASP A 69 10.05 19.11 11.63
CA ASP A 69 9.09 18.00 11.74
C ASP A 69 9.63 16.74 11.06
N LEU A 70 10.42 16.92 10.00
CA LEU A 70 11.05 15.80 9.27
C LEU A 70 12.25 15.21 10.05
N ILE A 71 12.91 16.00 10.90
CA ILE A 71 14.03 15.55 11.72
C ILE A 71 13.57 15.00 13.07
N SER A 72 12.59 15.65 13.72
CA SER A 72 12.13 15.24 15.04
C SER A 72 11.02 14.19 14.99
N GLY A 73 10.26 14.15 13.89
CA GLY A 73 9.16 13.24 13.68
C GLY A 73 9.58 11.89 13.08
N LYS A 74 8.63 10.97 13.06
CA LYS A 74 8.79 9.70 12.34
C LYS A 74 8.47 9.92 10.86
N VAL A 75 9.44 9.65 10.00
CA VAL A 75 9.28 9.68 8.54
C VAL A 75 9.41 8.27 7.99
N THR A 76 8.43 7.82 7.21
CA THR A 76 8.56 6.60 6.41
C THR A 76 9.02 7.01 5.01
N ASN A 77 10.19 6.54 4.59
CA ASN A 77 10.69 6.71 3.23
C ASN A 77 10.64 5.38 2.49
N TRP A 78 9.78 5.30 1.47
CA TRP A 78 9.58 4.09 0.67
C TRP A 78 10.71 3.82 -0.32
N MET A 79 11.57 4.81 -0.59
CA MET A 79 12.58 4.78 -1.64
C MET A 79 14.01 5.01 -1.13
N LEU A 80 14.22 5.02 0.20
CA LEU A 80 15.51 5.39 0.80
C LEU A 80 16.68 4.53 0.30
N ARG A 81 16.48 3.23 0.20
CA ARG A 81 17.49 2.26 -0.30
C ARG A 81 17.18 1.83 -1.72
N ASP A 82 16.00 1.27 -1.90
CA ASP A 82 15.52 0.71 -3.16
C ASP A 82 14.07 1.13 -3.38
N PRO A 83 13.64 1.39 -4.63
CA PRO A 83 12.26 1.76 -4.93
C PRO A 83 11.30 0.55 -4.92
N TRP A 84 11.70 -0.57 -4.34
CA TRP A 84 10.91 -1.78 -4.32
C TRP A 84 9.74 -1.68 -3.34
N GLY A 85 8.58 -2.15 -3.76
CA GLY A 85 7.38 -2.15 -2.94
C GLY A 85 6.73 -3.53 -2.89
N ARG A 86 6.07 -3.84 -1.78
CA ARG A 86 5.25 -5.03 -1.65
C ARG A 86 3.82 -4.75 -2.08
N VAL A 87 3.29 -5.63 -2.95
CA VAL A 87 1.86 -5.67 -3.31
C VAL A 87 1.22 -6.86 -2.62
N ARG A 88 0.01 -6.65 -2.10
CA ARG A 88 -0.86 -7.69 -1.53
C ARG A 88 -2.15 -7.70 -2.33
N VAL A 89 -2.52 -8.87 -2.80
CA VAL A 89 -3.78 -9.10 -3.52
C VAL A 89 -4.62 -10.06 -2.68
N PRO A 90 -5.58 -9.55 -1.90
CA PRO A 90 -6.52 -10.41 -1.19
C PRO A 90 -7.51 -11.01 -2.18
N VAL A 91 -7.77 -12.31 -2.05
CA VAL A 91 -8.66 -13.06 -2.95
C VAL A 91 -9.52 -14.01 -2.13
N GLY A 92 -10.84 -14.00 -2.37
CA GLY A 92 -11.77 -14.96 -1.81
C GLY A 92 -12.30 -15.89 -2.91
N VAL A 93 -12.31 -17.20 -2.66
CA VAL A 93 -12.90 -18.19 -3.55
C VAL A 93 -13.98 -18.98 -2.83
N ALA A 94 -14.93 -19.54 -3.58
CA ALA A 94 -16.02 -20.31 -3.01
C ALA A 94 -15.53 -21.53 -2.22
N TYR A 95 -16.27 -21.91 -1.18
CA TYR A 95 -16.06 -23.17 -0.50
C TYR A 95 -16.22 -24.33 -1.48
N GLY A 96 -15.35 -25.33 -1.38
CA GLY A 96 -15.29 -26.45 -2.32
C GLY A 96 -14.34 -26.23 -3.50
N SER A 97 -13.78 -25.03 -3.69
CA SER A 97 -12.74 -24.78 -4.69
C SER A 97 -11.48 -25.60 -4.39
N ASP A 98 -10.80 -26.06 -5.46
CA ASP A 98 -9.49 -26.68 -5.34
C ASP A 98 -8.44 -25.66 -4.90
N THR A 99 -8.05 -25.73 -3.65
CA THR A 99 -7.11 -24.77 -3.03
C THR A 99 -5.70 -24.86 -3.61
N ALA A 100 -5.31 -26.04 -4.12
CA ALA A 100 -4.02 -26.23 -4.77
C ALA A 100 -3.99 -25.53 -6.13
N LEU A 101 -5.05 -25.70 -6.92
CA LEU A 101 -5.25 -25.00 -8.19
C LEU A 101 -5.28 -23.48 -8.00
N VAL A 102 -6.05 -22.98 -7.02
CA VAL A 102 -6.10 -21.54 -6.70
C VAL A 102 -4.71 -20.98 -6.43
N LYS A 103 -3.92 -21.68 -5.60
CA LYS A 103 -2.54 -21.28 -5.30
C LYS A 103 -1.66 -21.24 -6.55
N GLU A 104 -1.76 -22.24 -7.41
CA GLU A 104 -0.99 -22.32 -8.65
C GLU A 104 -1.33 -21.17 -9.60
N LEU A 105 -2.61 -20.92 -9.85
CA LEU A 105 -3.09 -19.83 -10.71
C LEU A 105 -2.65 -18.45 -10.21
N LEU A 106 -2.75 -18.19 -8.92
CA LEU A 106 -2.29 -16.92 -8.34
C LEU A 106 -0.77 -16.73 -8.48
N LEU A 107 0.02 -17.79 -8.33
CA LEU A 107 1.47 -17.73 -8.56
C LEU A 107 1.80 -17.51 -10.03
N GLU A 108 1.07 -18.11 -10.94
CA GLU A 108 1.22 -17.92 -12.38
C GLU A 108 0.94 -16.47 -12.79
N VAL A 109 -0.16 -15.89 -12.30
CA VAL A 109 -0.50 -14.47 -12.51
C VAL A 109 0.64 -13.55 -12.03
N ALA A 110 1.18 -13.81 -10.85
CA ALA A 110 2.29 -13.00 -10.33
C ALA A 110 3.55 -13.12 -11.18
N LYS A 111 3.91 -14.33 -11.60
CA LYS A 111 5.11 -14.58 -12.42
C LYS A 111 5.00 -14.01 -13.82
N ALA A 112 3.80 -13.96 -14.38
CA ALA A 112 3.56 -13.42 -15.71
C ALA A 112 3.62 -11.88 -15.74
N HIS A 113 3.47 -11.19 -14.62
CA HIS A 113 3.44 -9.74 -14.58
C HIS A 113 4.85 -9.14 -14.64
N PRO A 114 5.17 -8.27 -15.63
CA PRO A 114 6.55 -7.81 -15.89
C PRO A 114 7.15 -6.93 -14.78
N ALA A 115 6.30 -6.26 -13.98
CA ALA A 115 6.77 -5.43 -12.87
C ALA A 115 7.06 -6.24 -11.59
N VAL A 116 6.60 -7.49 -11.50
CA VAL A 116 6.81 -8.36 -10.34
C VAL A 116 8.23 -8.92 -10.35
N LEU A 117 8.89 -8.86 -9.20
CA LEU A 117 10.23 -9.41 -9.00
C LEU A 117 10.14 -10.92 -8.74
N PRO A 118 10.95 -11.74 -9.43
CA PRO A 118 10.90 -13.20 -9.30
C PRO A 118 11.47 -13.73 -7.98
N GLY A 119 12.17 -12.89 -7.23
CA GLY A 119 12.92 -13.25 -6.02
C GLY A 119 14.37 -12.76 -6.10
N GLY A 120 15.22 -13.23 -5.22
CA GLY A 120 16.63 -12.85 -5.11
C GLY A 120 16.85 -11.90 -3.94
N HIS A 121 17.01 -10.59 -4.19
CA HIS A 121 17.15 -9.59 -3.12
C HIS A 121 15.88 -9.36 -2.30
N VAL A 122 14.72 -9.72 -2.85
CA VAL A 122 13.42 -9.72 -2.16
C VAL A 122 12.83 -11.12 -2.21
N PRO A 123 11.88 -11.46 -1.31
CA PRO A 123 11.18 -12.74 -1.37
C PRO A 123 10.47 -12.93 -2.71
N ALA A 124 10.51 -14.17 -3.23
CA ALA A 124 9.72 -14.55 -4.41
C ALA A 124 8.21 -14.39 -4.11
N PRO A 125 7.37 -14.29 -5.16
CA PRO A 125 5.92 -14.29 -4.99
C PRO A 125 5.45 -15.52 -4.21
N ILE A 126 4.57 -15.29 -3.24
CA ILE A 126 3.97 -16.34 -2.41
C ILE A 126 2.47 -16.18 -2.34
N VAL A 127 1.77 -17.30 -2.20
CA VAL A 127 0.34 -17.33 -1.93
C VAL A 127 0.12 -17.93 -0.55
N LEU A 128 -0.62 -17.21 0.26
CA LEU A 128 -1.00 -17.62 1.61
C LEU A 128 -2.49 -17.97 1.62
N PHE A 129 -2.83 -19.10 2.20
CA PHE A 129 -4.19 -19.41 2.61
C PHE A 129 -4.39 -18.84 4.01
N LEU A 130 -5.13 -17.75 4.12
CA LEU A 130 -5.26 -16.99 5.38
C LEU A 130 -6.29 -17.61 6.33
N GLY A 131 -7.28 -18.33 5.79
CA GLY A 131 -8.30 -18.98 6.61
C GLY A 131 -9.65 -19.08 5.93
N PHE A 132 -10.60 -19.55 6.73
CA PHE A 132 -11.98 -19.79 6.35
C PHE A 132 -12.82 -18.58 6.75
N GLY A 133 -13.33 -17.85 5.75
CA GLY A 133 -14.22 -16.71 5.96
C GLY A 133 -15.70 -17.12 5.97
N ASP A 134 -16.57 -16.16 6.28
CA ASP A 134 -18.01 -16.41 6.38
C ASP A 134 -18.63 -16.95 5.07
N SER A 135 -18.10 -16.53 3.93
CA SER A 135 -18.61 -16.91 2.62
C SER A 135 -17.54 -17.37 1.63
N ALA A 136 -16.27 -17.34 2.02
CA ALA A 136 -15.16 -17.61 1.12
C ALA A 136 -13.97 -18.25 1.83
N LEU A 137 -13.16 -18.98 1.07
CA LEU A 137 -11.80 -19.35 1.44
C LEU A 137 -10.89 -18.16 1.11
N ASN A 138 -10.20 -17.61 2.12
CA ASN A 138 -9.42 -16.39 1.98
C ASN A 138 -7.96 -16.68 1.66
N PHE A 139 -7.50 -16.16 0.54
CA PHE A 139 -6.12 -16.21 0.09
C PHE A 139 -5.52 -14.81 0.01
N GLU A 140 -4.22 -14.71 0.03
CA GLU A 140 -3.49 -13.48 -0.26
C GLU A 140 -2.25 -13.80 -1.09
N LEU A 141 -2.20 -13.26 -2.30
CA LEU A 141 -0.99 -13.24 -3.10
C LEU A 141 -0.12 -12.07 -2.62
N ARG A 142 1.14 -12.36 -2.28
CA ARG A 142 2.16 -11.35 -1.94
C ARG A 142 3.29 -11.40 -2.93
N CYS A 143 3.62 -10.25 -3.48
CA CYS A 143 4.76 -10.10 -4.37
C CYS A 143 5.46 -8.77 -4.16
N PHE A 144 6.70 -8.66 -4.63
CA PHE A 144 7.45 -7.41 -4.65
C PHE A 144 7.54 -6.90 -6.08
N ILE A 145 7.54 -5.58 -6.24
CA ILE A 145 7.62 -4.89 -7.53
C ILE A 145 8.83 -3.96 -7.57
N ARG A 146 9.33 -3.69 -8.79
CA ARG A 146 10.54 -2.88 -9.02
C ARG A 146 10.39 -1.42 -8.60
N ASN A 147 9.18 -0.88 -8.70
CA ASN A 147 8.92 0.52 -8.40
C ASN A 147 7.63 0.66 -7.60
N VAL A 148 7.77 1.09 -6.35
CA VAL A 148 6.66 1.29 -5.42
C VAL A 148 5.65 2.31 -5.90
N ASP A 149 6.03 3.29 -6.72
CA ASP A 149 5.12 4.28 -7.32
C ASP A 149 4.04 3.62 -8.18
N ARG A 150 4.33 2.46 -8.74
CA ARG A 150 3.38 1.69 -9.55
C ARG A 150 2.51 0.73 -8.75
N ARG A 151 2.59 0.75 -7.42
CA ARG A 151 1.93 -0.23 -6.54
C ARG A 151 0.43 -0.35 -6.81
N ILE A 152 -0.27 0.77 -6.92
CA ILE A 152 -1.73 0.78 -7.14
C ILE A 152 -2.06 0.27 -8.54
N GLY A 153 -1.33 0.70 -9.56
CA GLY A 153 -1.51 0.21 -10.94
C GLY A 153 -1.26 -1.29 -11.05
N VAL A 154 -0.15 -1.78 -10.49
CA VAL A 154 0.16 -3.22 -10.49
C VAL A 154 -0.86 -4.02 -9.70
N LEU A 155 -1.36 -3.51 -8.56
CA LEU A 155 -2.44 -4.16 -7.83
C LEU A 155 -3.70 -4.31 -8.70
N SER A 156 -4.07 -3.26 -9.45
CA SER A 156 -5.19 -3.30 -10.38
C SER A 156 -4.96 -4.32 -11.51
N ASP A 157 -3.78 -4.29 -12.13
CA ASP A 157 -3.43 -5.22 -13.21
C ASP A 157 -3.48 -6.68 -12.74
N LEU A 158 -2.97 -6.96 -11.54
CA LEU A 158 -3.03 -8.30 -10.94
C LEU A 158 -4.47 -8.73 -10.66
N ASN A 159 -5.34 -7.84 -10.17
CA ASN A 159 -6.75 -8.15 -9.96
C ASN A 159 -7.46 -8.50 -11.27
N PHE A 160 -7.22 -7.77 -12.35
CA PHE A 160 -7.76 -8.11 -13.68
C PHE A 160 -7.25 -9.47 -14.16
N ALA A 161 -5.96 -9.75 -13.99
CA ALA A 161 -5.38 -11.02 -14.38
C ALA A 161 -5.94 -12.20 -13.55
N VAL A 162 -6.15 -12.00 -12.25
CA VAL A 162 -6.77 -13.00 -11.37
C VAL A 162 -8.22 -13.28 -11.82
N ASP A 163 -9.02 -12.25 -12.09
CA ASP A 163 -10.40 -12.42 -12.59
C ASP A 163 -10.40 -13.23 -13.90
N ALA A 164 -9.52 -12.90 -14.84
CA ALA A 164 -9.43 -13.57 -16.12
C ALA A 164 -9.05 -15.06 -15.98
N VAL A 165 -8.02 -15.36 -15.17
CA VAL A 165 -7.54 -16.73 -14.99
C VAL A 165 -8.56 -17.59 -14.20
N PHE A 166 -9.23 -17.00 -13.22
CA PHE A 166 -10.27 -17.70 -12.46
C PHE A 166 -11.47 -18.08 -13.33
N ARG A 167 -11.92 -17.16 -14.20
CA ARG A 167 -12.98 -17.46 -15.19
C ARG A 167 -12.57 -18.57 -16.15
N ALA A 168 -11.31 -18.56 -16.59
CA ALA A 168 -10.81 -19.58 -17.52
C ALA A 168 -10.72 -21.00 -16.90
N HIS A 169 -10.65 -21.10 -15.58
CA HIS A 169 -10.51 -22.37 -14.85
C HIS A 169 -11.72 -22.67 -13.95
N ASP A 170 -12.85 -22.01 -14.16
CA ASP A 170 -14.09 -22.20 -13.41
C ASP A 170 -13.92 -22.05 -11.88
N VAL A 171 -12.99 -21.19 -11.44
CA VAL A 171 -12.84 -20.84 -10.03
C VAL A 171 -13.83 -19.74 -9.68
N GLU A 172 -14.76 -20.05 -8.79
CA GLU A 172 -15.82 -19.13 -8.40
C GLU A 172 -15.37 -18.15 -7.33
N ILE A 173 -15.66 -16.85 -7.54
CA ILE A 173 -15.61 -15.81 -6.51
C ILE A 173 -17.03 -15.70 -5.95
N PRO A 174 -17.26 -16.10 -4.67
CA PRO A 174 -18.59 -16.25 -4.15
C PRO A 174 -19.25 -14.91 -3.84
N PHE A 175 -20.56 -14.85 -4.04
CA PHE A 175 -21.39 -13.84 -3.41
C PHE A 175 -21.56 -14.15 -1.91
N PRO A 176 -22.02 -13.20 -1.08
CA PRO A 176 -22.37 -13.48 0.30
C PRO A 176 -23.34 -14.66 0.39
N GLN A 177 -22.96 -15.69 1.18
CA GLN A 177 -23.75 -16.92 1.34
C GLN A 177 -24.56 -16.83 2.63
N ARG A 178 -25.80 -17.37 2.60
CA ARG A 178 -26.67 -17.50 3.77
C ARG A 178 -27.46 -18.78 3.69
N ASP A 179 -27.42 -19.57 4.75
CA ASP A 179 -28.29 -20.71 4.93
C ASP A 179 -29.62 -20.23 5.50
N LEU A 180 -30.75 -20.56 4.80
CA LEU A 180 -32.07 -20.21 5.23
C LEU A 180 -32.81 -21.46 5.70
N HIS A 181 -33.21 -21.52 6.96
CA HIS A 181 -34.10 -22.54 7.49
C HIS A 181 -35.52 -22.00 7.51
N VAL A 182 -36.31 -22.40 6.51
CA VAL A 182 -37.75 -22.02 6.42
C VAL A 182 -38.56 -23.01 7.25
N ARG A 183 -39.16 -22.55 8.36
CA ARG A 183 -39.93 -23.40 9.27
C ARG A 183 -41.38 -23.54 8.88
N ASP A 184 -42.01 -22.52 8.27
CA ASP A 184 -43.41 -22.43 7.92
C ASP A 184 -43.59 -22.05 6.44
N TRP A 185 -43.07 -22.88 5.54
CA TRP A 185 -43.23 -22.64 4.12
C TRP A 185 -44.62 -23.16 3.66
N GLN A 186 -45.53 -22.27 3.29
CA GLN A 186 -46.77 -22.61 2.63
C GLN A 186 -46.55 -22.53 1.12
N PRO A 187 -46.80 -23.61 0.35
CA PRO A 187 -46.72 -23.53 -1.10
C PRO A 187 -47.77 -22.54 -1.65
N PRO A 188 -47.45 -21.79 -2.71
CA PRO A 188 -48.44 -20.92 -3.34
C PRO A 188 -49.68 -21.73 -3.75
N PRO A 189 -50.90 -21.13 -3.64
CA PRO A 189 -52.12 -21.81 -4.09
C PRO A 189 -51.95 -22.19 -5.55
N GLY A 190 -52.26 -23.46 -5.87
CA GLY A 190 -52.21 -23.97 -7.22
C GLY A 190 -53.14 -23.16 -8.15
N PRO A 191 -52.84 -23.14 -9.47
CA PRO A 191 -53.74 -22.49 -10.43
C PRO A 191 -55.08 -23.14 -10.35
N GLY A 192 -56.15 -22.33 -10.06
CA GLY A 192 -57.53 -22.74 -10.04
C GLY A 192 -58.07 -23.03 -11.44
#